data_62f2311b090a569c5e314b6edd25daf9
#
_entry.id   62f2311b090a569c5e314b6edd25daf9
#
_cell.length_a   1.000
_cell.length_b   1.000
_cell.length_c   1.000
_cell.angle_alpha   90.00
_cell.angle_beta   90.00
_cell.angle_gamma   90.00
#
_symmetry.space_group_name_H-M   'P 1'
#
loop_
_entity.id
_entity.type
_entity.pdbx_description
1 polymer ?
#
loop_
_entity_poly.entity_id
_entity_poly.type
_entity_poly.pdbx_seq_one_letter_code
_entity_poly.pdbx_strand_id
1 'polypeptide(L)'
;QNESFSGDNQTLNGGYAMPGATWTIGAMFAQSTGLPLNIPIEQNSMNTQDSFFPDIISIGDILESAGYSQTLMIGSDAEFGGRKLFYESHGDYDIFDYNYAAENSLIPEGYRVWWGFEDKRLFEFAKDKLTELAAQDQPFNLTMLTVDTHFEDGYQCEDCPDLYGDNVYANVM
;
A
#
# COMPACT_ATOMS: atom_id res chain seq x y z
N GLN A 1 10.64 -1.18 -10.68
CA GLN A 1 12.02 -0.65 -10.72
C GLN A 1 12.99 -1.80 -10.55
N ASN A 2 14.09 -1.80 -11.30
CA ASN A 2 15.11 -2.81 -11.16
C ASN A 2 16.16 -2.34 -10.15
N GLU A 3 16.34 -3.11 -9.09
CA GLU A 3 17.38 -2.90 -8.11
C GLU A 3 18.69 -3.53 -8.57
N SER A 4 19.82 -2.92 -8.24
CA SER A 4 21.14 -3.52 -8.48
C SER A 4 21.60 -4.30 -7.25
N PHE A 5 21.64 -5.62 -7.34
CA PHE A 5 22.12 -6.46 -6.24
C PHE A 5 23.63 -6.38 -6.00
N SER A 6 24.38 -5.87 -6.96
CA SER A 6 25.84 -5.71 -6.82
C SER A 6 26.28 -4.36 -6.27
N GLY A 7 25.35 -3.41 -6.07
CA GLY A 7 25.69 -2.02 -5.75
C GLY A 7 26.37 -1.26 -6.90
N ASP A 8 26.46 -1.87 -8.08
CA ASP A 8 27.00 -1.28 -9.30
C ASP A 8 25.87 -0.63 -10.10
N ASN A 9 25.93 0.68 -10.28
CA ASN A 9 24.95 1.45 -11.05
C ASN A 9 25.17 1.38 -12.59
N GLN A 10 26.16 0.61 -13.04
CA GLN A 10 26.44 0.41 -14.46
C GLN A 10 25.75 -0.83 -15.04
N THR A 11 25.28 -1.73 -14.19
CA THR A 11 24.69 -3.00 -14.60
C THR A 11 23.29 -3.16 -14.03
N LEU A 12 22.29 -3.44 -14.88
CA LEU A 12 20.96 -3.84 -14.45
C LEU A 12 20.98 -5.33 -14.08
N ASN A 13 21.12 -5.64 -12.80
CA ASN A 13 21.17 -7.01 -12.27
C ASN A 13 20.28 -7.22 -11.06
N GLY A 14 19.28 -6.34 -10.88
CA GLY A 14 18.29 -6.42 -9.81
C GLY A 14 17.06 -7.23 -10.19
N GLY A 15 16.02 -7.10 -9.38
CA GLY A 15 14.73 -7.72 -9.62
C GLY A 15 14.05 -7.19 -10.88
N TYR A 16 13.50 -8.10 -11.67
CA TYR A 16 12.71 -7.73 -12.83
C TYR A 16 11.24 -7.56 -12.46
N ALA A 17 10.63 -6.46 -12.90
CA ALA A 17 9.19 -6.29 -12.81
C ALA A 17 8.49 -7.27 -13.78
N MET A 18 7.54 -8.04 -13.28
CA MET A 18 6.72 -8.93 -14.10
C MET A 18 5.62 -8.16 -14.82
N PRO A 19 5.29 -8.50 -16.07
CA PRO A 19 4.05 -8.03 -16.69
C PRO A 19 2.84 -8.32 -15.78
N GLY A 20 1.94 -7.34 -15.63
CA GLY A 20 0.81 -7.46 -14.72
C GLY A 20 1.11 -7.19 -13.24
N ALA A 21 2.34 -6.77 -12.90
CA ALA A 21 2.74 -6.38 -11.55
C ALA A 21 3.51 -5.04 -11.53
N THR A 22 3.33 -4.19 -12.54
CA THR A 22 4.12 -2.95 -12.73
C THR A 22 3.42 -1.68 -12.26
N TRP A 23 2.22 -1.79 -11.72
CA TRP A 23 1.48 -0.70 -11.09
C TRP A 23 0.93 -1.15 -9.73
N THR A 24 0.50 -0.23 -8.90
CA THR A 24 0.23 -0.48 -7.47
C THR A 24 -0.69 -1.67 -7.22
N ILE A 25 -1.94 -1.62 -7.73
CA ILE A 25 -2.87 -2.73 -7.47
C ILE A 25 -2.43 -4.03 -8.17
N GLY A 26 -1.78 -3.96 -9.32
CA GLY A 26 -1.20 -5.14 -9.97
C GLY A 26 -0.11 -5.79 -9.13
N ALA A 27 0.76 -4.99 -8.49
CA ALA A 27 1.78 -5.48 -7.58
C ALA A 27 1.19 -6.06 -6.28
N MET A 28 0.21 -5.38 -5.69
CA MET A 28 -0.48 -5.83 -4.47
C MET A 28 -1.22 -7.15 -4.72
N PHE A 29 -1.91 -7.25 -5.85
CA PHE A 29 -2.58 -8.47 -6.29
C PHE A 29 -1.57 -9.62 -6.49
N ALA A 30 -0.48 -9.36 -7.21
CA ALA A 30 0.54 -10.38 -7.46
C ALA A 30 1.23 -10.85 -6.16
N GLN A 31 1.50 -9.93 -5.23
CA GLN A 31 2.06 -10.27 -3.92
C GLN A 31 1.10 -11.13 -3.10
N SER A 32 -0.20 -10.84 -3.16
CA SER A 32 -1.21 -11.53 -2.35
C SER A 32 -1.65 -12.87 -2.93
N THR A 33 -1.59 -13.05 -4.26
CA THR A 33 -2.13 -14.24 -4.95
C THR A 33 -1.06 -15.10 -5.61
N GLY A 34 0.14 -14.56 -5.84
CA GLY A 34 1.18 -15.19 -6.66
C GLY A 34 0.93 -15.13 -8.16
N LEU A 35 -0.07 -14.37 -8.63
CA LEU A 35 -0.50 -14.28 -10.03
C LEU A 35 -0.31 -12.84 -10.56
N PRO A 36 0.09 -12.66 -11.83
CA PRO A 36 0.08 -11.34 -12.45
C PRO A 36 -1.36 -10.87 -12.67
N LEU A 37 -1.64 -9.58 -12.44
CA LEU A 37 -2.96 -9.00 -12.73
C LEU A 37 -3.09 -8.74 -14.23
N ASN A 38 -4.08 -9.37 -14.85
CA ASN A 38 -4.42 -9.15 -16.25
C ASN A 38 -5.93 -8.89 -16.37
N ILE A 39 -6.29 -7.65 -16.68
CA ILE A 39 -7.68 -7.21 -16.77
C ILE A 39 -7.96 -6.58 -18.15
N PRO A 40 -9.16 -6.80 -18.70
CA PRO A 40 -9.55 -6.27 -20.03
C PRO A 40 -10.04 -4.81 -19.97
N ILE A 41 -9.84 -4.11 -18.88
CA ILE A 41 -10.23 -2.71 -18.64
C ILE A 41 -9.00 -1.86 -18.32
N GLU A 42 -9.17 -0.56 -18.12
CA GLU A 42 -8.09 0.33 -17.71
C GLU A 42 -7.52 -0.13 -16.35
N GLN A 43 -6.20 -0.03 -16.19
CA GLN A 43 -5.42 -0.64 -15.09
C GLN A 43 -5.88 -0.25 -13.68
N ASN A 44 -6.41 0.96 -13.51
CA ASN A 44 -6.86 1.47 -12.22
C ASN A 44 -8.38 1.52 -12.08
N SER A 45 -9.14 0.84 -12.95
CA SER A 45 -10.60 0.90 -13.00
C SER A 45 -11.31 -0.28 -12.31
N MET A 46 -10.59 -1.10 -11.53
CA MET A 46 -11.23 -2.22 -10.82
C MET A 46 -12.24 -1.78 -9.77
N ASN A 47 -12.15 -0.56 -9.26
CA ASN A 47 -13.17 0.04 -8.38
C ASN A 47 -14.53 0.26 -9.06
N THR A 48 -14.63 0.13 -10.39
CA THR A 48 -15.89 0.20 -11.14
C THR A 48 -16.59 -1.16 -11.27
N GLN A 49 -15.97 -2.20 -10.77
CA GLN A 49 -16.49 -3.57 -10.83
C GLN A 49 -17.21 -3.95 -9.53
N ASP A 50 -18.14 -4.89 -9.61
CA ASP A 50 -18.88 -5.39 -8.45
C ASP A 50 -18.05 -6.36 -7.60
N SER A 51 -16.97 -6.92 -8.15
CA SER A 51 -16.09 -7.88 -7.47
C SER A 51 -14.69 -7.88 -8.08
N PHE A 52 -13.71 -8.30 -7.29
CA PHE A 52 -12.30 -8.41 -7.70
C PHE A 52 -11.87 -9.88 -7.72
N PHE A 53 -12.13 -10.59 -8.80
CA PHE A 53 -11.77 -12.00 -9.00
C PHE A 53 -12.18 -12.94 -7.84
N PRO A 54 -13.45 -13.09 -7.53
CA PRO A 54 -13.94 -13.76 -6.31
C PRO A 54 -13.56 -15.25 -6.21
N ASP A 55 -13.14 -15.86 -7.31
CA ASP A 55 -12.74 -17.29 -7.35
C ASP A 55 -11.24 -17.51 -7.09
N ILE A 56 -10.46 -16.42 -6.88
CA ILE A 56 -9.03 -16.53 -6.57
C ILE A 56 -8.84 -16.55 -5.05
N ILE A 57 -7.95 -17.38 -4.58
CA ILE A 57 -7.53 -17.43 -3.18
C ILE A 57 -6.27 -16.57 -3.00
N SER A 58 -6.32 -15.61 -2.11
CA SER A 58 -5.21 -14.77 -1.69
C SER A 58 -4.59 -15.26 -0.37
N ILE A 59 -3.46 -14.68 -0.01
CA ILE A 59 -2.91 -14.86 1.35
C ILE A 59 -3.87 -14.32 2.41
N GLY A 60 -4.65 -13.26 2.11
CA GLY A 60 -5.68 -12.72 2.99
C GLY A 60 -6.75 -13.75 3.34
N ASP A 61 -7.30 -14.46 2.34
CA ASP A 61 -8.29 -15.51 2.56
C ASP A 61 -7.75 -16.65 3.44
N ILE A 62 -6.46 -16.99 3.25
CA ILE A 62 -5.79 -18.02 4.06
C ILE A 62 -5.63 -17.55 5.51
N LEU A 63 -5.22 -16.32 5.73
CA LEU A 63 -5.03 -15.74 7.06
C LEU A 63 -6.36 -15.54 7.79
N GLU A 64 -7.39 -15.08 7.10
CA GLU A 64 -8.76 -15.00 7.64
C GLU A 64 -9.23 -16.37 8.12
N SER A 65 -9.10 -17.40 7.27
CA SER A 65 -9.44 -18.78 7.61
C SER A 65 -8.65 -19.32 8.81
N ALA A 66 -7.46 -18.80 9.05
CA ALA A 66 -6.60 -19.13 10.19
C ALA A 66 -6.91 -18.28 11.44
N GLY A 67 -7.91 -17.40 11.40
CA GLY A 67 -8.36 -16.59 12.52
C GLY A 67 -7.54 -15.33 12.77
N TYR A 68 -6.84 -14.81 11.75
CA TYR A 68 -6.15 -13.53 11.83
C TYR A 68 -7.14 -12.38 11.65
N SER A 69 -6.97 -11.31 12.43
CA SER A 69 -7.50 -9.99 12.09
C SER A 69 -6.57 -9.33 11.07
N GLN A 70 -7.13 -8.61 10.11
CA GLN A 70 -6.33 -8.04 9.03
C GLN A 70 -6.64 -6.56 8.84
N THR A 71 -5.61 -5.75 8.62
CA THR A 71 -5.74 -4.31 8.40
C THR A 71 -4.87 -3.90 7.23
N LEU A 72 -5.45 -3.14 6.29
CA LEU A 72 -4.71 -2.40 5.27
C LEU A 72 -4.60 -0.93 5.67
N MET A 73 -3.39 -0.41 5.76
CA MET A 73 -3.13 1.00 6.03
C MET A 73 -2.48 1.70 4.83
N ILE A 74 -3.06 2.83 4.42
CA ILE A 74 -2.62 3.57 3.23
C ILE A 74 -2.94 5.06 3.42
N GLY A 75 -2.00 5.94 3.09
CA GLY A 75 -2.18 7.39 3.24
C GLY A 75 -3.11 8.03 2.21
N SER A 76 -3.48 7.33 1.15
CA SER A 76 -4.37 7.79 0.07
C SER A 76 -5.74 7.09 0.12
N ASP A 77 -6.64 7.48 -0.77
CA ASP A 77 -7.97 6.86 -0.92
C ASP A 77 -7.84 5.41 -1.40
N ALA A 78 -8.31 4.44 -0.62
CA ALA A 78 -8.23 3.02 -0.94
C ALA A 78 -9.17 2.57 -2.07
N GLU A 79 -10.16 3.38 -2.44
CA GLU A 79 -11.04 3.09 -3.59
C GLU A 79 -10.26 3.10 -4.92
N PHE A 80 -9.23 3.95 -5.03
CA PHE A 80 -8.46 4.07 -6.26
C PHE A 80 -7.85 2.73 -6.68
N GLY A 81 -8.10 2.34 -7.91
CA GLY A 81 -7.60 1.08 -8.49
C GLY A 81 -8.27 -0.18 -7.95
N GLY A 82 -9.31 -0.05 -7.11
CA GLY A 82 -10.01 -1.20 -6.51
C GLY A 82 -9.26 -1.84 -5.35
N ARG A 83 -8.33 -1.13 -4.70
CA ARG A 83 -7.57 -1.66 -3.56
C ARG A 83 -8.50 -2.08 -2.42
N LYS A 84 -9.43 -1.21 -2.04
CA LYS A 84 -10.44 -1.51 -1.02
C LYS A 84 -11.26 -2.72 -1.41
N LEU A 85 -11.82 -2.74 -2.61
CA LEU A 85 -12.62 -3.86 -3.12
C LEU A 85 -11.86 -5.19 -3.04
N PHE A 86 -10.56 -5.20 -3.42
CA PHE A 86 -9.73 -6.40 -3.34
C PHE A 86 -9.53 -6.87 -1.90
N TYR A 87 -9.08 -6.01 -1.01
CA TYR A 87 -8.73 -6.39 0.36
C TYR A 87 -9.93 -6.72 1.23
N GLU A 88 -11.07 -6.04 1.05
CA GLU A 88 -12.32 -6.38 1.73
C GLU A 88 -12.88 -7.73 1.26
N SER A 89 -12.79 -8.04 -0.05
CA SER A 89 -13.32 -9.29 -0.61
C SER A 89 -12.38 -10.50 -0.46
N HIS A 90 -11.09 -10.28 -0.18
CA HIS A 90 -10.06 -11.30 -0.06
C HIS A 90 -9.34 -11.24 1.30
N GLY A 91 -10.08 -11.58 2.37
CA GLY A 91 -9.52 -11.68 3.71
C GLY A 91 -10.12 -10.71 4.72
N ASP A 92 -11.24 -10.04 4.39
CA ASP A 92 -12.01 -9.17 5.30
C ASP A 92 -11.15 -8.15 6.04
N TYR A 93 -10.32 -7.42 5.28
CA TYR A 93 -9.44 -6.41 5.86
C TYR A 93 -10.19 -5.18 6.32
N ASP A 94 -9.91 -4.72 7.53
CA ASP A 94 -10.21 -3.36 7.96
C ASP A 94 -9.39 -2.37 7.13
N ILE A 95 -10.03 -1.36 6.58
CA ILE A 95 -9.37 -0.34 5.75
C ILE A 95 -9.12 0.92 6.58
N PHE A 96 -7.85 1.24 6.78
CA PHE A 96 -7.40 2.50 7.34
C PHE A 96 -6.76 3.33 6.22
N ASP A 97 -7.53 4.23 5.65
CA ASP A 97 -7.11 5.08 4.53
C ASP A 97 -7.29 6.58 4.84
N TYR A 98 -7.06 7.42 3.83
CA TYR A 98 -7.27 8.87 3.96
C TYR A 98 -8.70 9.21 4.37
N ASN A 99 -9.70 8.56 3.80
CA ASN A 99 -11.11 8.83 4.07
C ASN A 99 -11.45 8.44 5.51
N TYR A 100 -11.01 7.27 5.95
CA TYR A 100 -11.16 6.84 7.34
C TYR A 100 -10.54 7.83 8.33
N ALA A 101 -9.32 8.30 8.06
CA ALA A 101 -8.63 9.24 8.94
C ALA A 101 -9.35 10.60 9.00
N ALA A 102 -9.89 11.08 7.88
CA ALA A 102 -10.66 12.32 7.80
C ALA A 102 -12.00 12.21 8.53
N GLU A 103 -12.77 11.15 8.29
CA GLU A 103 -14.08 10.89 8.90
C GLU A 103 -13.99 10.73 10.42
N ASN A 104 -12.89 10.14 10.91
CA ASN A 104 -12.64 9.96 12.35
C ASN A 104 -11.88 11.13 12.99
N SER A 105 -11.69 12.24 12.27
CA SER A 105 -10.98 13.45 12.76
C SER A 105 -9.56 13.16 13.27
N LEU A 106 -8.88 12.17 12.71
CA LEU A 106 -7.49 11.83 13.01
C LEU A 106 -6.49 12.77 12.32
N ILE A 107 -6.96 13.46 11.27
CA ILE A 107 -6.23 14.52 10.57
C ILE A 107 -7.05 15.82 10.60
N PRO A 108 -6.43 17.01 10.53
CA PRO A 108 -7.15 18.27 10.43
C PRO A 108 -8.10 18.31 9.22
N GLU A 109 -9.19 19.07 9.34
CA GLU A 109 -10.12 19.27 8.22
C GLU A 109 -9.39 19.85 7.00
N GLY A 110 -9.55 19.19 5.83
CA GLY A 110 -8.89 19.58 4.60
C GLY A 110 -7.39 19.27 4.54
N TYR A 111 -6.84 18.60 5.55
CA TYR A 111 -5.44 18.16 5.50
C TYR A 111 -5.22 17.20 4.34
N ARG A 112 -4.38 17.58 3.42
CA ARG A 112 -4.01 16.75 2.29
C ARG A 112 -2.63 17.15 1.79
N VAL A 113 -1.74 16.18 1.77
CA VAL A 113 -0.44 16.28 1.15
C VAL A 113 -0.46 15.30 -0.02
N TRP A 114 -0.31 15.81 -1.23
CA TRP A 114 -0.35 15.01 -2.44
C TRP A 114 -1.70 14.26 -2.62
N TRP A 115 -1.76 12.94 -2.43
CA TRP A 115 -3.00 12.15 -2.61
C TRP A 115 -3.74 11.81 -1.32
N GLY A 116 -3.22 12.27 -0.19
CA GLY A 116 -3.76 12.00 1.13
C GLY A 116 -2.84 12.53 2.21
N PHE A 117 -2.41 11.70 3.15
CA PHE A 117 -1.37 12.04 4.12
C PHE A 117 -0.06 11.28 3.81
N GLU A 118 1.05 11.89 4.18
CA GLU A 118 2.42 11.44 3.95
C GLU A 118 2.78 10.20 4.79
N ASP A 119 3.87 9.53 4.41
CA ASP A 119 4.33 8.30 5.07
C ASP A 119 4.71 8.49 6.53
N LYS A 120 5.25 9.66 6.92
CA LYS A 120 5.50 9.96 8.33
C LYS A 120 4.24 9.77 9.18
N ARG A 121 3.13 10.35 8.75
CA ARG A 121 1.85 10.22 9.44
C ARG A 121 1.28 8.81 9.35
N LEU A 122 1.46 8.14 8.21
CA LEU A 122 1.11 6.72 8.07
C LEU A 122 1.82 5.85 9.12
N PHE A 123 3.11 6.06 9.33
CA PHE A 123 3.87 5.33 10.35
C PHE A 123 3.47 5.70 11.78
N GLU A 124 3.08 6.94 12.06
CA GLU A 124 2.53 7.35 13.36
C GLU A 124 1.24 6.57 13.66
N PHE A 125 0.29 6.56 12.74
CA PHE A 125 -0.95 5.79 12.87
C PHE A 125 -0.70 4.27 12.95
N ALA A 126 0.27 3.77 12.18
CA ALA A 126 0.62 2.35 12.21
C ALA A 126 1.19 1.91 13.56
N LYS A 127 1.95 2.75 14.26
CA LYS A 127 2.43 2.45 15.62
C LYS A 127 1.27 2.33 16.61
N ASP A 128 0.27 3.21 16.50
CA ASP A 128 -0.92 3.16 17.35
C ASP A 128 -1.76 1.92 17.03
N LYS A 129 -2.01 1.65 15.75
CA LYS A 129 -2.73 0.47 15.29
C LYS A 129 -2.01 -0.83 15.68
N LEU A 130 -0.70 -0.89 15.53
CA LEU A 130 0.11 -2.05 15.96
C LEU A 130 -0.02 -2.31 17.47
N THR A 131 -0.04 -1.25 18.27
CA THR A 131 -0.22 -1.34 19.71
C THR A 131 -1.61 -1.87 20.07
N GLU A 132 -2.65 -1.39 19.37
CA GLU A 132 -4.03 -1.87 19.50
C GLU A 132 -4.15 -3.36 19.13
N LEU A 133 -3.62 -3.75 17.97
CA LEU A 133 -3.66 -5.12 17.47
C LEU A 133 -2.88 -6.08 18.39
N ALA A 134 -1.71 -5.67 18.86
CA ALA A 134 -0.89 -6.48 19.77
C ALA A 134 -1.50 -6.68 21.17
N ALA A 135 -2.45 -5.84 21.57
CA ALA A 135 -3.20 -5.99 22.81
C ALA A 135 -4.38 -6.96 22.70
N GLN A 136 -4.72 -7.40 21.52
CA GLN A 136 -5.78 -8.40 21.28
C GLN A 136 -5.25 -9.81 21.47
N ASP A 137 -6.09 -10.72 21.94
CA ASP A 137 -5.77 -12.16 22.06
C ASP A 137 -6.07 -12.89 20.72
N GLN A 138 -5.55 -12.32 19.63
CA GLN A 138 -5.77 -12.80 18.27
C GLN A 138 -4.54 -12.50 17.41
N PRO A 139 -4.10 -13.42 16.56
CA PRO A 139 -3.04 -13.11 15.60
C PRO A 139 -3.54 -12.07 14.59
N PHE A 140 -2.64 -11.23 14.11
CA PHE A 140 -3.00 -10.17 13.18
C PHE A 140 -2.04 -10.06 11.99
N ASN A 141 -2.53 -9.48 10.92
CA ASN A 141 -1.77 -9.08 9.73
C ASN A 141 -1.98 -7.58 9.49
N LEU A 142 -0.90 -6.82 9.50
CA LEU A 142 -0.90 -5.40 9.21
C LEU A 142 -0.15 -5.17 7.89
N THR A 143 -0.88 -4.80 6.86
CA THR A 143 -0.35 -4.48 5.54
C THR A 143 -0.31 -2.97 5.36
N MET A 144 0.83 -2.42 4.96
CA MET A 144 1.01 -0.99 4.73
C MET A 144 1.45 -0.70 3.30
N LEU A 145 0.90 0.37 2.72
CA LEU A 145 1.35 0.91 1.44
C LEU A 145 1.85 2.34 1.62
N THR A 146 3.15 2.53 1.45
CA THR A 146 3.82 3.83 1.49
C THR A 146 3.71 4.55 0.13
N VAL A 147 3.81 5.88 0.14
CA VAL A 147 3.58 6.70 -1.05
C VAL A 147 4.65 7.77 -1.32
N ASP A 148 5.43 8.18 -0.31
CA ASP A 148 6.35 9.32 -0.43
C ASP A 148 7.47 9.11 -1.48
N THR A 149 7.76 7.87 -1.83
CA THR A 149 8.66 7.52 -2.95
C THR A 149 7.94 7.35 -4.29
N HIS A 150 6.67 7.77 -4.41
CA HIS A 150 5.95 7.61 -5.67
C HIS A 150 6.49 8.55 -6.75
N PHE A 151 6.45 8.07 -7.97
CA PHE A 151 6.70 8.81 -9.20
C PHE A 151 5.65 9.94 -9.42
N GLU A 152 5.99 11.16 -9.87
CA GLU A 152 7.33 11.68 -10.12
C GLU A 152 7.82 12.48 -8.89
N ASP A 153 9.13 12.53 -8.70
CA ASP A 153 9.84 13.35 -7.72
C ASP A 153 9.63 13.01 -6.22
N GLY A 154 8.68 12.15 -5.86
CA GLY A 154 8.42 11.80 -4.47
C GLY A 154 7.88 12.97 -3.62
N TYR A 155 7.74 12.76 -2.32
CA TYR A 155 7.40 13.79 -1.34
C TYR A 155 8.39 13.75 -0.18
N GLN A 156 9.14 14.83 0.01
CA GLN A 156 10.05 14.96 1.15
C GLN A 156 9.33 15.69 2.28
N CYS A 157 9.13 15.02 3.42
CA CYS A 157 8.53 15.61 4.58
C CYS A 157 9.46 16.66 5.23
N GLU A 158 8.90 17.58 6.05
CA GLU A 158 9.67 18.66 6.70
C GLU A 158 10.80 18.15 7.60
N ASP A 159 10.66 16.94 8.17
CA ASP A 159 11.65 16.32 9.06
C ASP A 159 12.61 15.37 8.30
N CYS A 160 12.39 15.15 7.00
CA CYS A 160 13.27 14.32 6.21
C CYS A 160 14.60 15.06 5.97
N PRO A 161 15.74 14.44 6.29
CA PRO A 161 17.03 15.11 6.13
C PRO A 161 17.36 15.31 4.65
N ASP A 162 17.89 16.49 4.32
CA ASP A 162 18.42 16.80 2.98
C ASP A 162 19.87 16.31 2.86
N LEU A 163 20.06 14.99 2.89
CA LEU A 163 21.41 14.37 2.84
C LEU A 163 21.92 14.17 1.42
N TYR A 164 21.02 14.12 0.46
CA TYR A 164 21.31 13.78 -0.92
C TYR A 164 20.93 14.90 -1.91
N GLY A 165 20.83 16.15 -1.41
CA GLY A 165 20.49 17.33 -2.21
C GLY A 165 19.17 17.17 -2.94
N ASP A 166 19.12 17.46 -4.24
CA ASP A 166 17.89 17.42 -5.04
C ASP A 166 17.32 16.00 -5.29
N ASN A 167 17.95 14.96 -4.74
CA ASN A 167 17.44 13.60 -4.88
C ASN A 167 16.39 13.28 -3.80
N VAL A 168 15.16 13.70 -4.04
CA VAL A 168 14.03 13.52 -3.11
C VAL A 168 13.83 12.05 -2.74
N TYR A 169 13.93 11.12 -3.70
CA TYR A 169 13.78 9.68 -3.40
C TYR A 169 14.79 9.17 -2.38
N ALA A 170 16.04 9.65 -2.47
CA ALA A 170 17.08 9.25 -1.52
C ALA A 170 16.90 9.93 -0.15
N ASN A 171 16.31 11.13 -0.11
CA ASN A 171 16.05 11.85 1.13
C ASN A 171 14.86 11.28 1.93
N VAL A 172 13.90 10.61 1.28
CA VAL A 172 12.73 10.01 1.94
C VAL A 172 12.91 8.52 2.28
N MET A 173 13.95 7.87 1.76
CA MET A 173 14.29 6.47 2.07
C MET A 173 15.14 6.35 3.32
#